data_ba4ffb5c06cfb6c472a552e61a81652e
#
_entry.id   ba4ffb5c06cfb6c472a552e61a81652e
#
_cell.length_a   1.000
_cell.length_b   1.000
_cell.length_c   1.000
_cell.angle_alpha   90.00
_cell.angle_beta   90.00
_cell.angle_gamma   90.00
#
_symmetry.space_group_name_H-M   'P 1'
#
loop_
_entity.id
_entity.type
_entity.pdbx_description
1 polymer ?
#
loop_
_entity_poly.entity_id
_entity_poly.type
_entity_poly.pdbx_seq_one_letter_code
_entity_poly.pdbx_strand_id
1 'polypeptide(L)'
;PFVIDSFRAFDTTEWPGSVFRYGFKANLIKRSVASNVLRYFDPKNLASRIKCPVFMGVGLQDPVTPAPTNFAAYNQITASKEYRVHPFAGHGLPEEHYIEQLAWIRKQFAQKR
;
A
#
# COMPACT_ATOMS: atom_id res chain seq x y z
N PRO A 1 -3.54 -3.19 2.47
CA PRO A 1 -2.48 -4.15 2.87
C PRO A 1 -1.52 -3.48 3.85
N PHE A 2 -1.03 -4.24 4.81
CA PHE A 2 -0.24 -3.71 5.92
C PHE A 2 1.14 -3.17 5.48
N VAL A 3 1.78 -3.85 4.53
CA VAL A 3 3.07 -3.43 3.98
C VAL A 3 3.07 -3.61 2.47
N ILE A 4 3.32 -2.54 1.76
CA ILE A 4 3.51 -2.52 0.31
C ILE A 4 4.94 -2.06 0.04
N ASP A 5 5.62 -2.65 -0.94
CA ASP A 5 7.04 -2.41 -1.20
C ASP A 5 7.85 -2.62 0.09
N SER A 6 7.76 -3.84 0.61
CA SER A 6 8.13 -4.20 1.98
C SER A 6 9.51 -3.69 2.40
N PHE A 7 10.52 -3.83 1.53
CA PHE A 7 11.88 -3.39 1.89
C PHE A 7 12.02 -1.88 1.94
N ARG A 8 11.36 -1.13 1.06
CA ARG A 8 11.31 0.32 1.15
C ARG A 8 10.62 0.75 2.45
N ALA A 9 9.48 0.13 2.78
CA ALA A 9 8.79 0.41 4.03
C ALA A 9 9.67 0.12 5.24
N PHE A 10 10.37 -1.03 5.27
CA PHE A 10 11.28 -1.37 6.38
C PHE A 10 12.44 -0.38 6.53
N ASP A 11 12.94 0.14 5.43
CA ASP A 11 14.08 1.06 5.45
C ASP A 11 13.66 2.51 5.79
N THR A 12 12.40 2.89 5.57
CA THR A 12 11.94 4.29 5.66
C THR A 12 10.98 4.59 6.80
N THR A 13 10.35 3.59 7.42
CA THR A 13 9.36 3.83 8.48
C THR A 13 9.95 3.60 9.87
N GLU A 14 9.45 4.35 10.88
CA GLU A 14 9.76 4.06 12.27
C GLU A 14 9.13 2.72 12.66
N TRP A 15 7.83 2.60 12.55
CA TRP A 15 7.12 1.36 12.76
C TRP A 15 6.35 0.99 11.49
N PRO A 16 6.37 -0.25 11.03
CA PRO A 16 7.05 -1.44 11.58
C PRO A 16 8.54 -1.57 11.17
N GLY A 17 9.08 -0.63 10.41
CA GLY A 17 10.41 -0.72 9.83
C GLY A 17 11.52 -0.90 10.86
N SER A 18 11.45 -0.20 11.99
CA SER A 18 12.45 -0.32 13.07
C SER A 18 12.58 -1.73 13.60
N VAL A 19 11.47 -2.47 13.71
CA VAL A 19 11.46 -3.86 14.19
C VAL A 19 12.22 -4.76 13.22
N PHE A 20 11.98 -4.62 11.92
CA PHE A 20 12.67 -5.40 10.89
C PHE A 20 14.15 -5.03 10.80
N ARG A 21 14.47 -3.72 10.84
CA ARG A 21 15.88 -3.26 10.85
C ARG A 21 16.64 -3.81 12.05
N TYR A 22 16.02 -3.81 13.24
CA TYR A 22 16.61 -4.43 14.43
C TYR A 22 16.86 -5.91 14.22
N GLY A 23 15.88 -6.68 13.75
CA GLY A 23 16.00 -8.11 13.48
C GLY A 23 17.11 -8.44 12.47
N PHE A 24 17.26 -7.63 11.41
CA PHE A 24 18.34 -7.79 10.44
C PHE A 24 19.71 -7.45 11.05
N LYS A 25 19.81 -6.36 11.80
CA LYS A 25 21.07 -5.93 12.46
C LYS A 25 21.52 -6.90 13.54
N ALA A 26 20.58 -7.47 14.28
CA ALA A 26 20.85 -8.47 15.31
C ALA A 26 21.06 -9.89 14.76
N ASN A 27 21.05 -10.09 13.45
CA ASN A 27 21.13 -11.39 12.77
C ASN A 27 20.04 -12.41 13.19
N LEU A 28 18.92 -11.93 13.71
CA LEU A 28 17.77 -12.79 14.04
C LEU A 28 17.08 -13.28 12.77
N ILE A 29 17.09 -12.47 11.70
CA ILE A 29 16.52 -12.78 10.40
C ILE A 29 17.53 -12.34 9.33
N LYS A 30 17.90 -13.22 8.43
CA LYS A 30 18.71 -12.86 7.26
C LYS A 30 17.85 -12.08 6.25
N ARG A 31 18.30 -10.89 5.86
CA ARG A 31 17.58 -10.02 4.89
C ARG A 31 17.30 -10.75 3.57
N SER A 32 18.21 -11.60 3.09
CA SER A 32 18.02 -12.39 1.87
C SER A 32 16.89 -13.41 2.01
N VAL A 33 16.77 -14.07 3.17
CA VAL A 33 15.68 -15.00 3.44
C VAL A 33 14.34 -14.24 3.50
N ALA A 34 14.29 -13.13 4.24
CA ALA A 34 13.12 -12.29 4.30
C ALA A 34 12.69 -11.82 2.91
N SER A 35 13.64 -11.39 2.04
CA SER A 35 13.37 -10.99 0.67
C SER A 35 12.75 -12.11 -0.16
N ASN A 36 13.30 -13.31 -0.07
CA ASN A 36 12.77 -14.46 -0.81
C ASN A 36 11.35 -14.85 -0.41
N VAL A 37 11.00 -14.68 0.88
CA VAL A 37 9.65 -14.98 1.37
C VAL A 37 8.69 -13.83 1.05
N LEU A 38 9.03 -12.61 1.41
CA LEU A 38 8.12 -11.46 1.31
C LEU A 38 7.72 -11.12 -0.11
N ARG A 39 8.57 -11.37 -1.10
CA ARG A 39 8.20 -11.15 -2.51
C ARG A 39 6.95 -11.89 -2.97
N TYR A 40 6.58 -13.01 -2.30
CA TYR A 40 5.35 -13.74 -2.60
C TYR A 40 4.11 -13.12 -1.97
N PHE A 41 4.27 -12.30 -0.95
CA PHE A 41 3.20 -11.66 -0.20
C PHE A 41 3.11 -10.16 -0.42
N ASP A 42 4.14 -9.53 -1.01
CA ASP A 42 4.16 -8.10 -1.23
C ASP A 42 3.14 -7.69 -2.30
N PRO A 43 2.14 -6.87 -1.95
CA PRO A 43 1.11 -6.42 -2.88
C PRO A 43 1.68 -5.74 -4.13
N LYS A 44 2.84 -5.10 -4.05
CA LYS A 44 3.51 -4.53 -5.22
C LYS A 44 3.73 -5.57 -6.32
N ASN A 45 4.15 -6.78 -5.94
CA ASN A 45 4.43 -7.86 -6.89
C ASN A 45 3.17 -8.58 -7.40
N LEU A 46 2.05 -8.41 -6.70
CA LEU A 46 0.77 -9.04 -7.03
C LEU A 46 -0.19 -8.09 -7.75
N ALA A 47 0.05 -6.79 -7.69
CA ALA A 47 -0.87 -5.76 -8.15
C ALA A 47 -1.23 -5.86 -9.64
N SER A 48 -0.32 -6.33 -10.50
CA SER A 48 -0.59 -6.57 -11.92
C SER A 48 -1.65 -7.66 -12.20
N ARG A 49 -1.93 -8.50 -11.19
CA ARG A 49 -2.98 -9.55 -11.28
C ARG A 49 -4.38 -9.04 -10.97
N ILE A 50 -4.51 -7.82 -10.48
CA ILE A 50 -5.82 -7.21 -10.18
C ILE A 50 -6.56 -6.97 -11.50
N LYS A 51 -7.80 -7.49 -11.58
CA LYS A 51 -8.68 -7.38 -12.77
C LYS A 51 -9.92 -6.53 -12.51
N CYS A 52 -10.22 -6.21 -11.27
CA CYS A 52 -11.33 -5.32 -10.91
C CYS A 52 -10.88 -3.86 -10.90
N PRO A 53 -11.81 -2.91 -11.05
CA PRO A 53 -11.52 -1.49 -10.83
C PRO A 53 -10.96 -1.22 -9.43
N VAL A 54 -10.03 -0.26 -9.32
CA VAL A 54 -9.37 0.09 -8.06
C VAL A 54 -9.53 1.56 -7.76
N PHE A 55 -9.89 1.88 -6.53
CA PHE A 55 -9.87 3.22 -5.98
C PHE A 55 -8.94 3.26 -4.77
N MET A 56 -7.93 4.14 -4.80
CA MET A 56 -6.90 4.21 -3.77
C MET A 56 -6.86 5.59 -3.11
N GLY A 57 -6.94 5.63 -1.77
CA GLY A 57 -6.66 6.83 -1.00
C GLY A 57 -5.22 6.82 -0.49
N VAL A 58 -4.56 7.98 -0.52
CA VAL A 58 -3.17 8.14 -0.08
C VAL A 58 -3.02 9.37 0.79
N GLY A 59 -2.61 9.20 2.04
CA GLY A 59 -2.14 10.27 2.91
C GLY A 59 -0.65 10.56 2.66
N LEU A 60 -0.29 11.80 2.37
CA LEU A 60 1.11 12.11 2.09
C LEU A 60 1.99 12.18 3.34
N GLN A 61 1.36 12.32 4.52
CA GLN A 61 2.05 12.36 5.81
C GLN A 61 1.95 11.03 6.57
N ASP A 62 1.65 9.93 5.87
CA ASP A 62 1.55 8.61 6.48
C ASP A 62 2.95 8.06 6.85
N PRO A 63 3.28 7.94 8.15
CA PRO A 63 4.58 7.43 8.60
C PRO A 63 4.64 5.89 8.62
N VAL A 64 3.50 5.21 8.48
CA VAL A 64 3.38 3.74 8.58
C VAL A 64 3.41 3.10 7.20
N THR A 65 2.60 3.64 6.27
CA THR A 65 2.55 3.20 4.87
C THR A 65 2.81 4.39 3.93
N PRO A 66 4.06 4.83 3.80
CA PRO A 66 4.40 6.04 3.06
C PRO A 66 3.90 6.02 1.62
N ALA A 67 3.47 7.19 1.12
CA ALA A 67 2.90 7.34 -0.22
C ALA A 67 3.71 6.66 -1.35
N PRO A 68 5.05 6.73 -1.39
CA PRO A 68 5.83 6.04 -2.42
C PRO A 68 5.62 4.52 -2.46
N THR A 69 5.37 3.88 -1.31
CA THR A 69 5.11 2.44 -1.23
C THR A 69 3.74 2.10 -1.82
N ASN A 70 2.73 2.92 -1.54
CA ASN A 70 1.39 2.77 -2.10
C ASN A 70 1.41 2.92 -3.62
N PHE A 71 2.09 3.95 -4.13
CA PHE A 71 2.23 4.16 -5.58
C PHE A 71 3.06 3.07 -6.27
N ALA A 72 4.00 2.42 -5.56
CA ALA A 72 4.74 1.29 -6.12
C ALA A 72 3.82 0.13 -6.52
N ALA A 73 2.77 -0.17 -5.74
CA ALA A 73 1.76 -1.15 -6.12
C ALA A 73 0.77 -0.57 -7.15
N TYR A 74 0.27 0.66 -6.93
CA TYR A 74 -0.68 1.29 -7.83
C TYR A 74 -0.19 1.32 -9.28
N ASN A 75 1.08 1.63 -9.50
CA ASN A 75 1.68 1.70 -10.83
C ASN A 75 1.70 0.34 -11.56
N GLN A 76 1.69 -0.77 -10.82
CA GLN A 76 1.65 -2.13 -11.39
C GLN A 76 0.22 -2.56 -11.79
N ILE A 77 -0.83 -1.88 -11.31
CA ILE A 77 -2.21 -2.22 -11.65
C ILE A 77 -2.48 -1.84 -13.10
N THR A 78 -2.96 -2.79 -13.89
CA THR A 78 -3.33 -2.59 -15.31
C THR A 78 -4.82 -2.42 -15.52
N ALA A 79 -5.65 -2.79 -14.54
CA ALA A 79 -7.10 -2.55 -14.55
C ALA A 79 -7.43 -1.05 -14.43
N SER A 80 -8.68 -0.68 -14.69
CA SER A 80 -9.18 0.67 -14.43
C SER A 80 -8.87 1.08 -13.00
N LYS A 81 -8.27 2.26 -12.82
CA LYS A 81 -7.82 2.70 -11.51
C LYS A 81 -7.91 4.21 -11.34
N GLU A 82 -8.25 4.62 -10.15
CA GLU A 82 -8.31 6.01 -9.71
C GLU A 82 -7.61 6.14 -8.36
N TYR A 83 -7.12 7.34 -8.04
CA TYR A 83 -6.59 7.63 -6.71
C TYR A 83 -7.01 9.02 -6.22
N ARG A 84 -6.95 9.20 -4.90
CA ARG A 84 -7.10 10.50 -4.24
C ARG A 84 -5.93 10.70 -3.30
N VAL A 85 -5.34 11.88 -3.38
CA VAL A 85 -4.25 12.31 -2.50
C VAL A 85 -4.80 13.24 -1.45
N HIS A 86 -4.44 12.98 -0.21
CA HIS A 86 -4.77 13.82 0.95
C HIS A 86 -3.45 14.37 1.54
N PRO A 87 -3.04 15.60 1.15
CA PRO A 87 -1.71 16.14 1.45
C PRO A 87 -1.38 16.24 2.95
N PHE A 88 -2.40 16.46 3.77
CA PHE A 88 -2.25 16.64 5.21
C PHE A 88 -2.69 15.42 6.03
N ALA A 89 -3.15 14.34 5.39
CA ALA A 89 -3.54 13.12 6.08
C ALA A 89 -2.33 12.23 6.38
N GLY A 90 -2.35 11.63 7.58
CA GLY A 90 -1.44 10.57 8.01
C GLY A 90 -1.95 9.19 7.62
N HIS A 91 -1.83 8.22 8.54
CA HIS A 91 -2.28 6.84 8.34
C HIS A 91 -3.81 6.70 8.27
N GLY A 92 -4.55 7.59 8.92
CA GLY A 92 -6.00 7.72 8.78
C GLY A 92 -6.35 8.71 7.67
N LEU A 93 -7.30 8.34 6.81
CA LEU A 93 -7.82 9.24 5.78
C LEU A 93 -9.03 10.04 6.32
N PRO A 94 -9.33 11.23 5.77
CA PRO A 94 -10.46 12.02 6.21
C PRO A 94 -11.80 11.37 5.84
N GLU A 95 -12.87 11.74 6.55
CA GLU A 95 -14.21 11.16 6.38
C GLU A 95 -14.73 11.31 4.94
N GLU A 96 -14.46 12.43 4.31
CA GLU A 96 -14.86 12.72 2.93
C GLU A 96 -14.31 11.66 1.95
N HIS A 97 -13.13 11.11 2.23
CA HIS A 97 -12.57 10.02 1.43
C HIS A 97 -13.45 8.77 1.48
N TYR A 98 -13.95 8.40 2.64
CA TYR A 98 -14.79 7.21 2.79
C TYR A 98 -16.17 7.40 2.16
N ILE A 99 -16.71 8.60 2.20
CA ILE A 99 -17.96 8.96 1.51
C ILE A 99 -17.77 8.83 -0.01
N GLU A 100 -16.69 9.39 -0.55
CA GLU A 100 -16.36 9.29 -1.98
C GLU A 100 -16.13 7.82 -2.39
N GLN A 101 -15.42 7.04 -1.57
CA GLN A 101 -15.18 5.62 -1.80
C GLN A 101 -16.49 4.83 -1.92
N LEU A 102 -17.44 5.07 -1.02
CA LEU A 102 -18.76 4.42 -1.08
C LEU A 102 -19.54 4.80 -2.34
N ALA A 103 -19.51 6.07 -2.72
CA ALA A 103 -20.15 6.55 -3.96
C ALA A 103 -19.52 5.90 -5.20
N TRP A 104 -18.18 5.81 -5.22
CA TRP A 104 -17.45 5.15 -6.29
C TRP A 104 -17.79 3.66 -6.39
N ILE A 105 -17.84 2.94 -5.28
CA ILE A 105 -18.25 1.53 -5.23
C ILE A 105 -19.65 1.34 -5.82
N ARG A 106 -20.62 2.15 -5.39
CA ARG A 106 -21.99 2.09 -5.90
C ARG A 106 -22.06 2.27 -7.42
N LYS A 107 -21.27 3.20 -7.96
CA LYS A 107 -21.16 3.45 -9.40
C LYS A 107 -20.63 2.22 -10.14
N GLN A 108 -19.62 1.51 -9.59
CA GLN A 108 -19.06 0.31 -10.21
C GLN A 108 -20.10 -0.81 -10.31
N PHE A 109 -20.95 -0.99 -9.30
CA PHE A 109 -22.02 -1.99 -9.32
C PHE A 109 -23.18 -1.61 -10.25
N ALA A 110 -23.50 -0.32 -10.38
CA ALA A 110 -24.55 0.14 -11.29
C ALA A 110 -24.18 -0.07 -12.78
N GLN A 111 -22.92 0.00 -13.13
CA GLN A 111 -22.43 -0.18 -14.50
C GLN A 111 -22.41 -1.66 -14.96
N LYS A 112 -22.58 -2.62 -14.05
CA LYS A 112 -22.58 -4.05 -14.35
C LYS A 112 -23.97 -4.64 -14.60
N ARG A 113 -25.03 -3.82 -14.59
CA ARG A 113 -26.39 -4.19 -14.97
C ARG A 113 -26.69 -3.71 -16.38
#